data_ea2e8fd9a9a51ff28d5fd1aca73a5d42
#
_entry.id   ea2e8fd9a9a51ff28d5fd1aca73a5d42
#
_cell.length_a   1.000
_cell.length_b   1.000
_cell.length_c   1.000
_cell.angle_alpha   90.00
_cell.angle_beta   90.00
_cell.angle_gamma   90.00
#
_symmetry.space_group_name_H-M   'P 1'
#
loop_
_entity.id
_entity.type
_entity.pdbx_description
1 polymer ?
#
loop_
_entity_poly.entity_id
_entity_poly.type
_entity_poly.pdbx_seq_one_letter_code
_entity_poly.pdbx_strand_id
1 'polypeptide(L)'
;ASTGSAERATAGRCEPAFAVHDLTVAYDSTPALWDIDLEVPRGVLMAIVGPNGAGKSTLIKAAMGLVPRTAGTVRFYGKPYGRMRRLVGYVPQRGSVDWDFPTTVLDVVTMGRYGSLGWVRRPGRHERDLAMEALEKVAMVDYADRQISRLSGGQQQRTFLARALVQDADIYFMDEPFAAVDAVTERAIVKVLQDLRESGKTVIVVHHDLSTVMSYFDWVTLLNVEVQATG
;
A
#
# COMPACT_ATOMS: atom_id res chain seq x y z
N ALA A 1 33.25 -28.05 17.27
CA ALA A 1 33.71 -26.68 17.33
C ALA A 1 33.52 -26.04 15.95
N SER A 2 32.35 -25.54 15.63
CA SER A 2 32.14 -24.66 14.44
C SER A 2 30.69 -24.13 14.40
N THR A 3 30.31 -23.35 15.39
CA THR A 3 29.02 -22.65 15.44
C THR A 3 29.24 -21.21 15.88
N GLY A 4 29.98 -20.43 15.11
CA GLY A 4 30.40 -19.09 15.52
C GLY A 4 30.58 -18.09 14.40
N SER A 5 30.06 -18.33 13.18
CA SER A 5 30.31 -17.41 12.05
C SER A 5 29.08 -16.70 11.48
N ALA A 6 27.85 -17.05 11.86
CA ALA A 6 26.62 -16.46 11.27
C ALA A 6 26.08 -15.21 12.02
N GLU A 7 26.56 -14.95 13.24
CA GLU A 7 25.97 -13.87 14.09
C GLU A 7 26.67 -12.51 13.99
N ARG A 8 27.72 -12.33 13.21
CA ARG A 8 28.50 -11.09 13.15
C ARG A 8 28.24 -10.17 11.95
N ALA A 9 27.27 -10.48 11.07
CA ALA A 9 27.03 -9.69 9.85
C ALA A 9 25.85 -8.69 9.94
N THR A 10 25.14 -8.57 11.06
CA THR A 10 23.93 -7.72 11.21
C THR A 10 24.11 -6.42 11.97
N ALA A 11 25.33 -6.08 12.37
CA ALA A 11 25.61 -4.82 13.06
C ALA A 11 25.86 -3.69 12.04
N GLY A 12 24.79 -2.95 11.64
CA GLY A 12 24.92 -1.72 10.84
C GLY A 12 23.90 -1.49 9.73
N ARG A 13 23.08 -2.45 9.34
CA ARG A 13 21.98 -2.20 8.39
C ARG A 13 20.77 -1.69 9.15
N CYS A 14 20.28 -0.50 8.81
CA CYS A 14 19.00 0.00 9.28
C CYS A 14 17.93 -1.01 8.92
N GLU A 15 17.11 -1.41 9.89
CA GLU A 15 16.04 -2.41 9.70
C GLU A 15 15.11 -1.97 8.56
N PRO A 16 14.80 -2.83 7.57
CA PRO A 16 13.95 -2.47 6.44
C PRO A 16 12.56 -2.07 6.90
N ALA A 17 11.88 -1.23 6.12
CA ALA A 17 10.48 -0.88 6.38
C ALA A 17 9.57 -2.09 6.26
N PHE A 18 9.83 -2.91 5.25
CA PHE A 18 9.08 -4.12 4.94
C PHE A 18 10.05 -5.23 4.51
N ALA A 19 9.89 -6.42 5.06
CA ALA A 19 10.68 -7.59 4.70
C ALA A 19 9.81 -8.84 4.60
N VAL A 20 10.11 -9.66 3.63
CA VAL A 20 9.48 -10.96 3.36
C VAL A 20 10.58 -11.99 3.21
N HIS A 21 10.45 -13.14 3.85
CA HIS A 21 11.40 -14.27 3.75
C HIS A 21 10.66 -15.58 3.52
N ASP A 22 11.10 -16.36 2.53
CA ASP A 22 10.59 -17.67 2.13
C ASP A 22 9.07 -17.68 1.92
N LEU A 23 8.45 -16.55 1.50
CA LEU A 23 7.00 -16.42 1.43
C LEU A 23 6.44 -17.24 0.28
N THR A 24 5.60 -18.21 0.62
CA THR A 24 4.81 -18.99 -0.33
C THR A 24 3.32 -18.81 -0.07
N VAL A 25 2.56 -18.54 -1.13
CA VAL A 25 1.10 -18.46 -1.12
C VAL A 25 0.55 -19.29 -2.25
N ALA A 26 -0.38 -20.19 -1.96
CA ALA A 26 -1.06 -21.00 -2.96
C ALA A 26 -2.58 -20.86 -2.83
N TYR A 27 -3.26 -20.86 -3.96
CA TYR A 27 -4.70 -21.03 -4.07
C TYR A 27 -4.99 -22.45 -4.55
N ASP A 28 -5.66 -23.22 -3.72
CA ASP A 28 -5.83 -24.67 -3.89
C ASP A 28 -4.45 -25.36 -4.04
N SER A 29 -4.12 -25.87 -5.20
CA SER A 29 -2.83 -26.52 -5.48
C SER A 29 -1.90 -25.66 -6.37
N THR A 30 -2.31 -24.44 -6.75
CA THR A 30 -1.56 -23.59 -7.66
C THR A 30 -0.83 -22.49 -6.88
N PRO A 31 0.52 -22.43 -6.90
CA PRO A 31 1.26 -21.37 -6.25
C PRO A 31 1.03 -20.05 -6.99
N ALA A 32 0.61 -19.04 -6.23
CA ALA A 32 0.51 -17.65 -6.70
C ALA A 32 1.79 -16.87 -6.36
N LEU A 33 2.50 -17.29 -5.31
CA LEU A 33 3.82 -16.81 -4.91
C LEU A 33 4.63 -18.00 -4.43
N TRP A 34 5.88 -18.06 -4.82
CA TRP A 34 6.78 -19.14 -4.47
C TRP A 34 8.13 -18.59 -4.00
N ASP A 35 8.51 -18.93 -2.77
CA ASP A 35 9.82 -18.65 -2.18
C ASP A 35 10.26 -17.19 -2.35
N ILE A 36 9.40 -16.25 -1.93
CA ILE A 36 9.63 -14.82 -2.08
C ILE A 36 10.54 -14.31 -0.96
N ASP A 37 11.69 -13.77 -1.35
CA ASP A 37 12.55 -12.94 -0.54
C ASP A 37 12.54 -11.50 -1.05
N LEU A 38 12.20 -10.55 -0.19
CA LEU A 38 12.13 -9.13 -0.53
C LEU A 38 12.39 -8.27 0.70
N GLU A 39 13.34 -7.35 0.59
CA GLU A 39 13.57 -6.30 1.58
C GLU A 39 13.35 -4.93 0.94
N VAL A 40 12.52 -4.11 1.58
CA VAL A 40 12.21 -2.74 1.14
C VAL A 40 12.81 -1.74 2.10
N PRO A 41 13.72 -0.87 1.64
CA PRO A 41 14.30 0.17 2.47
C PRO A 41 13.24 1.15 3.00
N ARG A 42 13.61 1.93 4.00
CA ARG A 42 12.76 3.02 4.53
C ARG A 42 12.81 4.24 3.62
N GLY A 43 11.70 4.95 3.51
CA GLY A 43 11.63 6.24 2.83
C GLY A 43 11.79 6.17 1.32
N VAL A 44 11.46 5.04 0.71
CA VAL A 44 11.50 4.86 -0.75
C VAL A 44 10.11 4.83 -1.37
N LEU A 45 10.03 5.26 -2.61
CA LEU A 45 8.89 5.03 -3.49
C LEU A 45 9.23 3.87 -4.42
N MET A 46 8.62 2.70 -4.15
CA MET A 46 8.93 1.44 -4.80
C MET A 46 7.79 0.96 -5.69
N ALA A 47 8.13 0.46 -6.89
CA ALA A 47 7.21 -0.26 -7.76
C ALA A 47 7.37 -1.78 -7.65
N ILE A 48 6.27 -2.52 -7.59
CA ILE A 48 6.20 -3.96 -7.86
C ILE A 48 5.60 -4.11 -9.25
N VAL A 49 6.36 -4.62 -10.19
CA VAL A 49 5.96 -4.78 -11.59
C VAL A 49 6.03 -6.24 -12.03
N GLY A 50 5.24 -6.61 -13.03
CA GLY A 50 5.18 -7.97 -13.57
C GLY A 50 3.90 -8.20 -14.37
N PRO A 51 3.78 -9.32 -15.07
CA PRO A 51 2.60 -9.64 -15.87
C PRO A 51 1.33 -9.81 -15.01
N ASN A 52 0.18 -9.85 -15.67
CA ASN A 52 -1.07 -10.20 -14.99
C ASN A 52 -0.99 -11.64 -14.48
N GLY A 53 -1.45 -11.86 -13.25
CA GLY A 53 -1.31 -13.16 -12.59
C GLY A 53 0.04 -13.40 -11.90
N ALA A 54 1.00 -12.49 -11.97
CA ALA A 54 2.34 -12.62 -11.36
C ALA A 54 2.35 -12.66 -9.81
N GLY A 55 1.20 -12.50 -9.13
CA GLY A 55 1.12 -12.53 -7.67
C GLY A 55 1.28 -11.17 -6.99
N LYS A 56 1.37 -10.05 -7.72
CA LYS A 56 1.60 -8.70 -7.15
C LYS A 56 0.59 -8.31 -6.06
N SER A 57 -0.70 -8.36 -6.35
CA SER A 57 -1.76 -8.08 -5.37
C SER A 57 -1.81 -9.15 -4.26
N THR A 58 -1.45 -10.39 -4.58
CA THR A 58 -1.37 -11.48 -3.61
C THR A 58 -0.26 -11.22 -2.59
N LEU A 59 0.90 -10.69 -3.01
CA LEU A 59 1.99 -10.32 -2.10
C LEU A 59 1.52 -9.26 -1.07
N ILE A 60 0.87 -8.20 -1.52
CA ILE A 60 0.32 -7.16 -0.63
C ILE A 60 -0.72 -7.76 0.33
N LYS A 61 -1.66 -8.55 -0.20
CA LYS A 61 -2.73 -9.18 0.61
C LYS A 61 -2.17 -10.15 1.64
N ALA A 62 -1.18 -10.98 1.25
CA ALA A 62 -0.50 -11.91 2.15
C ALA A 62 0.31 -11.18 3.23
N ALA A 63 0.97 -10.06 2.87
CA ALA A 63 1.70 -9.22 3.80
C ALA A 63 0.80 -8.67 4.91
N MET A 64 -0.43 -8.28 4.57
CA MET A 64 -1.43 -7.76 5.51
C MET A 64 -2.28 -8.86 6.17
N GLY A 65 -2.03 -10.13 5.89
CA GLY A 65 -2.80 -11.24 6.43
C GLY A 65 -4.24 -11.33 5.91
N LEU A 66 -4.53 -10.74 4.75
CA LEU A 66 -5.82 -10.82 4.06
C LEU A 66 -5.97 -12.13 3.27
N VAL A 67 -4.85 -12.78 2.97
CA VAL A 67 -4.76 -14.09 2.34
C VAL A 67 -3.84 -14.96 3.21
N PRO A 68 -4.20 -16.23 3.48
CA PRO A 68 -3.35 -17.13 4.25
C PRO A 68 -2.04 -17.41 3.51
N ARG A 69 -0.96 -17.51 4.25
CA ARG A 69 0.36 -17.90 3.77
C ARG A 69 0.54 -19.40 3.98
N THR A 70 1.12 -20.10 3.00
CA THR A 70 1.49 -21.51 3.12
C THR A 70 2.79 -21.65 3.89
N ALA A 71 3.76 -20.76 3.66
CA ALA A 71 5.05 -20.71 4.33
C ALA A 71 5.59 -19.27 4.40
N GLY A 72 6.69 -19.09 5.11
CA GLY A 72 7.45 -17.85 5.17
C GLY A 72 6.99 -16.85 6.22
N THR A 73 7.74 -15.77 6.30
CA THR A 73 7.51 -14.69 7.29
C THR A 73 7.40 -13.34 6.62
N VAL A 74 6.61 -12.45 7.25
CA VAL A 74 6.47 -11.05 6.84
C VAL A 74 6.72 -10.17 8.05
N ARG A 75 7.55 -9.16 7.89
CA ARG A 75 7.93 -8.20 8.92
C ARG A 75 7.77 -6.77 8.43
N PHE A 76 7.33 -5.91 9.34
CA PHE A 76 7.26 -4.46 9.18
C PHE A 76 8.13 -3.85 10.28
N TYR A 77 9.22 -3.17 9.94
CA TYR A 77 10.21 -2.71 10.93
C TYR A 77 10.58 -3.83 11.92
N GLY A 78 10.87 -5.05 11.39
CA GLY A 78 11.20 -6.25 12.15
C GLY A 78 10.06 -6.90 12.95
N LYS A 79 8.86 -6.34 12.94
CA LYS A 79 7.70 -6.81 13.74
C LYS A 79 6.61 -7.40 12.84
N PRO A 80 5.80 -8.35 13.35
CA PRO A 80 4.68 -8.90 12.60
C PRO A 80 3.58 -7.83 12.37
N TYR A 81 2.84 -7.95 11.26
CA TYR A 81 1.78 -7.01 10.85
C TYR A 81 0.79 -6.67 11.98
N GLY A 82 0.34 -7.65 12.75
CA GLY A 82 -0.64 -7.42 13.82
C GLY A 82 -0.23 -6.35 14.86
N ARG A 83 1.09 -6.18 15.08
CA ARG A 83 1.63 -5.12 15.95
C ARG A 83 1.83 -3.78 15.23
N MET A 84 1.90 -3.80 13.90
CA MET A 84 2.27 -2.65 13.08
C MET A 84 1.11 -2.14 12.19
N ARG A 85 -0.05 -2.78 12.26
CA ARG A 85 -1.17 -2.49 11.34
C ARG A 85 -1.64 -1.03 11.30
N ARG A 86 -1.40 -0.27 12.38
CA ARG A 86 -1.71 1.17 12.42
C ARG A 86 -0.73 2.03 11.63
N LEU A 87 0.47 1.50 11.37
CA LEU A 87 1.51 2.16 10.59
C LEU A 87 1.49 1.73 9.12
N VAL A 88 0.50 0.93 8.71
CA VAL A 88 0.34 0.44 7.33
C VAL A 88 -0.97 0.94 6.76
N GLY A 89 -0.88 1.81 5.75
CA GLY A 89 -2.00 2.27 4.93
C GLY A 89 -2.19 1.35 3.71
N TYR A 90 -3.42 1.20 3.25
CA TYR A 90 -3.71 0.39 2.07
C TYR A 90 -4.74 1.05 1.16
N VAL A 91 -4.37 1.19 -0.10
CA VAL A 91 -5.26 1.56 -1.21
C VAL A 91 -5.51 0.32 -2.04
N PRO A 92 -6.72 -0.25 -1.99
CA PRO A 92 -7.07 -1.46 -2.74
C PRO A 92 -7.26 -1.15 -4.22
N GLN A 93 -7.14 -2.18 -5.06
CA GLN A 93 -7.53 -2.10 -6.46
C GLN A 93 -9.02 -1.73 -6.57
N ARG A 94 -9.35 -0.81 -7.48
CA ARG A 94 -10.70 -0.27 -7.65
C ARG A 94 -11.78 -1.35 -7.82
N GLY A 95 -11.50 -2.40 -8.59
CA GLY A 95 -12.44 -3.50 -8.85
C GLY A 95 -12.83 -4.33 -7.62
N SER A 96 -12.13 -4.18 -6.50
CA SER A 96 -12.40 -4.90 -5.25
C SER A 96 -13.29 -4.14 -4.26
N VAL A 97 -13.76 -2.95 -4.64
CA VAL A 97 -14.55 -2.04 -3.77
C VAL A 97 -16.01 -2.02 -4.23
N ASP A 98 -16.93 -2.11 -3.27
CA ASP A 98 -18.35 -1.89 -3.50
C ASP A 98 -18.63 -0.38 -3.57
N TRP A 99 -18.83 0.12 -4.78
CA TRP A 99 -19.09 1.54 -5.05
C TRP A 99 -20.55 1.93 -4.92
N ASP A 100 -21.48 0.98 -4.82
CA ASP A 100 -22.91 1.24 -4.69
C ASP A 100 -23.34 1.49 -3.24
N PHE A 101 -22.39 1.38 -2.31
CA PHE A 101 -22.66 1.65 -0.91
C PHE A 101 -23.06 3.13 -0.69
N PRO A 102 -24.21 3.41 -0.03
CA PRO A 102 -24.78 4.77 0.10
C PRO A 102 -24.02 5.61 1.14
N THR A 103 -22.82 6.05 0.80
CA THR A 103 -21.96 6.87 1.67
C THR A 103 -21.36 8.04 0.90
N THR A 104 -20.98 9.09 1.62
CA THR A 104 -20.32 10.26 1.02
C THR A 104 -18.81 10.07 0.95
N VAL A 105 -18.14 10.87 0.12
CA VAL A 105 -16.68 10.94 0.03
C VAL A 105 -16.06 11.23 1.40
N LEU A 106 -16.58 12.23 2.10
CA LEU A 106 -16.08 12.59 3.44
C LEU A 106 -16.22 11.46 4.44
N ASP A 107 -17.34 10.72 4.41
CA ASP A 107 -17.53 9.58 5.30
C ASP A 107 -16.51 8.48 5.01
N VAL A 108 -16.28 8.14 3.73
CA VAL A 108 -15.29 7.13 3.31
C VAL A 108 -13.89 7.52 3.79
N VAL A 109 -13.48 8.78 3.61
CA VAL A 109 -12.17 9.24 4.06
C VAL A 109 -12.09 9.21 5.59
N THR A 110 -13.14 9.65 6.29
CA THR A 110 -13.21 9.62 7.77
C THR A 110 -13.09 8.19 8.31
N MET A 111 -13.60 7.17 7.60
CA MET A 111 -13.42 5.75 7.98
C MET A 111 -11.94 5.34 8.09
N GLY A 112 -11.03 6.02 7.39
CA GLY A 112 -9.60 5.80 7.55
C GLY A 112 -9.10 6.02 8.98
N ARG A 113 -9.80 6.83 9.79
CA ARG A 113 -9.47 7.10 11.20
C ARG A 113 -9.97 6.04 12.18
N TYR A 114 -10.85 5.11 11.78
CA TYR A 114 -11.44 4.13 12.69
C TYR A 114 -10.40 3.27 13.42
N GLY A 115 -9.30 2.94 12.74
CA GLY A 115 -8.19 2.19 13.34
C GLY A 115 -7.54 2.87 14.54
N SER A 116 -7.55 4.21 14.60
CA SER A 116 -6.98 5.00 15.70
C SER A 116 -7.98 5.27 16.83
N LEU A 117 -9.29 5.28 16.52
CA LEU A 117 -10.35 5.59 17.49
C LEU A 117 -10.70 4.41 18.40
N GLY A 118 -10.44 3.17 17.94
CA GLY A 118 -10.86 1.96 18.64
C GLY A 118 -12.37 1.69 18.52
N TRP A 119 -12.89 0.73 19.29
CA TRP A 119 -14.25 0.21 19.15
C TRP A 119 -15.36 1.10 19.73
N VAL A 120 -15.03 2.02 20.63
CA VAL A 120 -16.03 2.77 21.41
C VAL A 120 -16.21 4.21 20.94
N ARG A 121 -15.17 4.80 20.33
CA ARG A 121 -15.20 6.21 19.92
C ARG A 121 -15.75 6.35 18.51
N ARG A 122 -16.75 7.23 18.35
CA ARG A 122 -17.22 7.67 17.03
C ARG A 122 -16.35 8.80 16.51
N PRO A 123 -16.13 8.91 15.19
CA PRO A 123 -15.48 10.07 14.60
C PRO A 123 -16.19 11.36 15.02
N GLY A 124 -15.42 12.31 15.50
CA GLY A 124 -15.89 13.64 15.87
C GLY A 124 -15.52 14.69 14.82
N ARG A 125 -15.57 15.96 15.23
CA ARG A 125 -15.19 17.09 14.38
C ARG A 125 -13.72 17.00 13.96
N HIS A 126 -12.83 16.67 14.87
CA HIS A 126 -11.40 16.55 14.60
C HIS A 126 -11.09 15.52 13.48
N GLU A 127 -11.73 14.34 13.48
CA GLU A 127 -11.52 13.33 12.44
C GLU A 127 -12.06 13.80 11.08
N ARG A 128 -13.14 14.57 11.08
CA ARG A 128 -13.68 15.19 9.86
C ARG A 128 -12.75 16.28 9.32
N ASP A 129 -12.19 17.11 10.19
CA ASP A 129 -11.21 18.14 9.80
C ASP A 129 -9.98 17.49 9.16
N LEU A 130 -9.41 16.44 9.76
CA LEU A 130 -8.33 15.64 9.17
C LEU A 130 -8.71 14.98 7.83
N ALA A 131 -9.95 14.52 7.69
CA ALA A 131 -10.44 13.96 6.44
C ALA A 131 -10.55 15.04 5.35
N MET A 132 -10.97 16.25 5.69
CA MET A 132 -10.98 17.39 4.77
C MET A 132 -9.58 17.79 4.33
N GLU A 133 -8.58 17.83 5.23
CA GLU A 133 -7.17 18.05 4.88
C GLU A 133 -6.64 16.96 3.92
N ALA A 134 -7.03 15.71 4.15
CA ALA A 134 -6.65 14.63 3.25
C ALA A 134 -7.32 14.77 1.86
N LEU A 135 -8.57 15.23 1.80
CA LEU A 135 -9.28 15.52 0.55
C LEU A 135 -8.64 16.70 -0.20
N GLU A 136 -8.14 17.71 0.51
CA GLU A 136 -7.42 18.83 -0.09
C GLU A 136 -6.15 18.36 -0.81
N LYS A 137 -5.35 17.48 -0.20
CA LYS A 137 -4.13 16.91 -0.79
C LYS A 137 -4.37 16.20 -2.11
N VAL A 138 -5.58 15.69 -2.34
CA VAL A 138 -5.96 14.97 -3.57
C VAL A 138 -6.93 15.76 -4.46
N ALA A 139 -7.15 17.05 -4.19
CA ALA A 139 -8.08 17.94 -4.90
C ALA A 139 -9.50 17.36 -5.01
N MET A 140 -10.06 16.94 -3.87
CA MET A 140 -11.39 16.32 -3.79
C MET A 140 -12.35 17.03 -2.81
N VAL A 141 -11.99 18.21 -2.28
CA VAL A 141 -12.81 18.96 -1.31
C VAL A 141 -14.21 19.26 -1.86
N ASP A 142 -14.33 19.71 -3.10
CA ASP A 142 -15.61 20.04 -3.74
C ASP A 142 -16.57 18.85 -3.89
N TYR A 143 -16.04 17.63 -3.67
CA TYR A 143 -16.80 16.39 -3.77
C TYR A 143 -17.10 15.77 -2.41
N ALA A 144 -16.76 16.44 -1.29
CA ALA A 144 -16.84 15.88 0.07
C ALA A 144 -18.23 15.29 0.40
N ASP A 145 -19.30 16.00 0.04
CA ASP A 145 -20.69 15.61 0.30
C ASP A 145 -21.31 14.75 -0.81
N ARG A 146 -20.55 14.47 -1.90
CA ARG A 146 -21.04 13.63 -3.01
C ARG A 146 -21.00 12.16 -2.63
N GLN A 147 -22.03 11.41 -3.06
CA GLN A 147 -22.02 9.95 -2.94
C GLN A 147 -20.93 9.32 -3.79
N ILE A 148 -20.26 8.29 -3.27
CA ILE A 148 -19.15 7.61 -3.96
C ILE A 148 -19.57 6.94 -5.27
N SER A 149 -20.82 6.48 -5.36
CA SER A 149 -21.40 5.89 -6.59
C SER A 149 -21.49 6.87 -7.76
N ARG A 150 -21.50 8.19 -7.48
CA ARG A 150 -21.60 9.25 -8.50
C ARG A 150 -20.26 9.82 -8.94
N LEU A 151 -19.17 9.21 -8.52
CA LEU A 151 -17.82 9.63 -8.84
C LEU A 151 -17.32 8.98 -10.13
N SER A 152 -16.50 9.72 -10.91
CA SER A 152 -15.69 9.12 -11.96
C SER A 152 -14.63 8.19 -11.40
N GLY A 153 -14.06 7.31 -12.25
CA GLY A 153 -13.00 6.37 -11.82
C GLY A 153 -11.81 7.05 -11.15
N GLY A 154 -11.31 8.16 -11.72
CA GLY A 154 -10.22 8.92 -11.12
C GLY A 154 -10.60 9.60 -9.80
N GLN A 155 -11.86 10.06 -9.65
CA GLN A 155 -12.35 10.61 -8.39
C GLN A 155 -12.48 9.52 -7.31
N GLN A 156 -12.95 8.34 -7.65
CA GLN A 156 -13.00 7.19 -6.77
C GLN A 156 -11.60 6.82 -6.28
N GLN A 157 -10.62 6.76 -7.18
CA GLN A 157 -9.24 6.45 -6.85
C GLN A 157 -8.64 7.48 -5.88
N ARG A 158 -8.83 8.78 -6.15
CA ARG A 158 -8.39 9.86 -5.27
C ARG A 158 -9.07 9.83 -3.90
N THR A 159 -10.34 9.43 -3.83
CA THR A 159 -11.06 9.27 -2.55
C THR A 159 -10.41 8.18 -1.69
N PHE A 160 -10.05 7.03 -2.28
CA PHE A 160 -9.38 5.95 -1.54
C PHE A 160 -7.94 6.29 -1.18
N LEU A 161 -7.27 7.08 -2.01
CA LEU A 161 -5.97 7.63 -1.65
C LEU A 161 -6.09 8.54 -0.42
N ALA A 162 -7.05 9.50 -0.40
CA ALA A 162 -7.30 10.34 0.76
C ALA A 162 -7.63 9.52 2.02
N ARG A 163 -8.43 8.44 1.88
CA ARG A 163 -8.72 7.52 2.97
C ARG A 163 -7.48 6.84 3.54
N ALA A 164 -6.49 6.55 2.71
CA ALA A 164 -5.21 6.01 3.19
C ALA A 164 -4.36 7.12 3.84
N LEU A 165 -4.31 8.31 3.24
CA LEU A 165 -3.52 9.46 3.75
C LEU A 165 -3.96 9.90 5.14
N VAL A 166 -5.26 9.92 5.43
CA VAL A 166 -5.79 10.35 6.73
C VAL A 166 -5.37 9.43 7.88
N GLN A 167 -4.87 8.23 7.59
CA GLN A 167 -4.34 7.30 8.60
C GLN A 167 -2.97 7.76 9.12
N ASP A 168 -2.25 8.62 8.39
CA ASP A 168 -0.88 9.04 8.65
C ASP A 168 0.05 7.84 8.94
N ALA A 169 0.00 6.84 8.04
CA ALA A 169 0.79 5.63 8.14
C ALA A 169 2.27 5.90 7.79
N ASP A 170 3.16 4.97 8.17
CA ASP A 170 4.58 5.03 7.80
C ASP A 170 4.89 4.24 6.53
N ILE A 171 4.05 3.24 6.23
CA ILE A 171 4.13 2.42 5.03
C ILE A 171 2.79 2.45 4.32
N TYR A 172 2.80 2.68 3.01
CA TYR A 172 1.61 2.64 2.16
C TYR A 172 1.75 1.55 1.11
N PHE A 173 0.79 0.64 1.06
CA PHE A 173 0.60 -0.25 -0.07
C PHE A 173 -0.50 0.28 -0.97
N MET A 174 -0.25 0.29 -2.27
CA MET A 174 -1.20 0.74 -3.27
C MET A 174 -1.29 -0.27 -4.42
N ASP A 175 -2.48 -0.80 -4.62
CA ASP A 175 -2.73 -1.82 -5.64
C ASP A 175 -3.32 -1.16 -6.89
N GLU A 176 -2.49 -0.94 -7.90
CA GLU A 176 -2.81 -0.29 -9.17
C GLU A 176 -3.46 1.11 -9.01
N PRO A 177 -2.84 2.07 -8.31
CA PRO A 177 -3.43 3.38 -8.05
C PRO A 177 -3.64 4.22 -9.30
N PHE A 178 -3.02 3.87 -10.42
CA PHE A 178 -3.12 4.56 -11.71
C PHE A 178 -4.10 3.90 -12.69
N ALA A 179 -4.76 2.80 -12.30
CA ALA A 179 -5.68 2.09 -13.18
C ALA A 179 -6.91 2.96 -13.55
N ALA A 180 -7.20 3.05 -14.83
CA ALA A 180 -8.35 3.76 -15.39
C ALA A 180 -8.45 5.26 -15.00
N VAL A 181 -7.31 5.92 -14.80
CA VAL A 181 -7.23 7.38 -14.61
C VAL A 181 -6.65 8.06 -15.85
N ASP A 182 -7.01 9.33 -16.04
CA ASP A 182 -6.40 10.15 -17.08
C ASP A 182 -5.00 10.66 -16.67
N ALA A 183 -4.22 11.15 -17.63
CA ALA A 183 -2.85 11.61 -17.40
C ALA A 183 -2.75 12.81 -16.43
N VAL A 184 -3.79 13.60 -16.25
CA VAL A 184 -3.80 14.70 -15.27
C VAL A 184 -3.95 14.16 -13.87
N THR A 185 -4.89 13.23 -13.68
CA THR A 185 -5.12 12.53 -12.42
C THR A 185 -3.89 11.69 -12.03
N GLU A 186 -3.27 10.98 -12.99
CA GLU A 186 -2.03 10.21 -12.75
C GLU A 186 -0.92 11.10 -12.19
N ARG A 187 -0.63 12.24 -12.84
CA ARG A 187 0.38 13.19 -12.35
C ARG A 187 0.08 13.72 -10.95
N ALA A 188 -1.19 13.99 -10.65
CA ALA A 188 -1.60 14.41 -9.31
C ALA A 188 -1.34 13.32 -8.27
N ILE A 189 -1.66 12.06 -8.57
CA ILE A 189 -1.36 10.92 -7.70
C ILE A 189 0.15 10.78 -7.51
N VAL A 190 0.95 10.78 -8.59
CA VAL A 190 2.41 10.68 -8.52
C VAL A 190 2.99 11.74 -7.60
N LYS A 191 2.54 12.98 -7.71
CA LYS A 191 2.98 14.06 -6.81
C LYS A 191 2.70 13.73 -5.35
N VAL A 192 1.51 13.26 -5.02
CA VAL A 192 1.17 12.84 -3.64
C VAL A 192 2.10 11.72 -3.15
N LEU A 193 2.44 10.74 -4.01
CA LEU A 193 3.36 9.65 -3.64
C LEU A 193 4.78 10.18 -3.39
N GLN A 194 5.25 11.13 -4.20
CA GLN A 194 6.54 11.79 -4.02
C GLN A 194 6.57 12.62 -2.72
N ASP A 195 5.52 13.38 -2.42
CA ASP A 195 5.39 14.14 -1.17
C ASP A 195 5.43 13.21 0.06
N LEU A 196 4.78 12.02 -0.01
CA LEU A 196 4.88 11.00 1.04
C LEU A 196 6.32 10.52 1.22
N ARG A 197 7.01 10.16 0.13
CA ARG A 197 8.42 9.74 0.18
C ARG A 197 9.31 10.85 0.78
N GLU A 198 9.14 12.10 0.36
CA GLU A 198 9.90 13.25 0.86
C GLU A 198 9.66 13.50 2.34
N SER A 199 8.47 13.15 2.85
CA SER A 199 8.17 13.15 4.30
C SER A 199 8.73 11.94 5.06
N GLY A 200 9.51 11.07 4.39
CA GLY A 200 10.16 9.89 4.98
C GLY A 200 9.27 8.64 5.05
N LYS A 201 8.09 8.68 4.44
CA LYS A 201 7.20 7.50 4.36
C LYS A 201 7.71 6.52 3.28
N THR A 202 7.43 5.24 3.47
CA THR A 202 7.70 4.19 2.46
C THR A 202 6.44 3.91 1.68
N VAL A 203 6.52 3.96 0.37
CA VAL A 203 5.36 3.73 -0.51
C VAL A 203 5.66 2.59 -1.46
N ILE A 204 4.82 1.55 -1.47
CA ILE A 204 4.95 0.37 -2.31
C ILE A 204 3.73 0.29 -3.22
N VAL A 205 3.96 0.37 -4.52
CA VAL A 205 2.92 0.49 -5.55
C VAL A 205 2.99 -0.72 -6.48
N VAL A 206 1.87 -1.40 -6.66
CA VAL A 206 1.72 -2.33 -7.78
C VAL A 206 1.48 -1.53 -9.06
N HIS A 207 2.35 -1.73 -10.05
CA HIS A 207 2.30 -1.01 -11.31
C HIS A 207 2.43 -1.97 -12.48
N HIS A 208 1.80 -1.68 -13.61
CA HIS A 208 1.83 -2.56 -14.79
C HIS A 208 2.50 -1.91 -16.02
N ASP A 209 2.68 -0.59 -16.00
CA ASP A 209 3.31 0.14 -17.10
C ASP A 209 4.80 0.36 -16.83
N LEU A 210 5.64 -0.42 -17.52
CA LEU A 210 7.10 -0.35 -17.41
C LEU A 210 7.67 0.97 -17.97
N SER A 211 6.95 1.67 -18.85
CA SER A 211 7.45 2.88 -19.49
C SER A 211 7.56 4.06 -18.51
N THR A 212 6.72 4.11 -17.49
CA THR A 212 6.68 5.17 -16.48
C THR A 212 7.43 4.85 -15.19
N VAL A 213 7.78 3.56 -14.99
CA VAL A 213 8.44 3.10 -13.75
C VAL A 213 9.73 3.87 -13.47
N MET A 214 10.62 3.99 -14.46
CA MET A 214 11.93 4.64 -14.29
C MET A 214 11.83 6.15 -13.98
N SER A 215 10.70 6.78 -14.28
CA SER A 215 10.49 8.21 -14.05
C SER A 215 9.81 8.53 -12.72
N TYR A 216 9.11 7.56 -12.13
CA TYR A 216 8.31 7.80 -10.93
C TYR A 216 8.89 7.17 -9.66
N PHE A 217 9.64 6.06 -9.79
CA PHE A 217 10.03 5.21 -8.66
C PHE A 217 11.54 5.18 -8.46
N ASP A 218 11.94 5.13 -7.19
CA ASP A 218 13.36 5.03 -6.77
C ASP A 218 13.83 3.57 -6.74
N TRP A 219 12.88 2.63 -6.58
CA TRP A 219 13.15 1.21 -6.38
C TRP A 219 12.14 0.36 -7.12
N VAL A 220 12.59 -0.73 -7.74
CA VAL A 220 11.73 -1.59 -8.55
C VAL A 220 11.94 -3.05 -8.18
N THR A 221 10.85 -3.79 -8.06
CA THR A 221 10.88 -5.26 -7.97
C THR A 221 10.12 -5.87 -9.14
N LEU A 222 10.79 -6.72 -9.88
CA LEU A 222 10.19 -7.56 -10.92
C LEU A 222 9.67 -8.85 -10.27
N LEU A 223 8.35 -9.06 -10.33
CA LEU A 223 7.68 -10.21 -9.77
C LEU A 223 7.02 -11.04 -10.88
N ASN A 224 7.25 -12.35 -10.85
CA ASN A 224 6.53 -13.33 -11.67
C ASN A 224 6.50 -14.67 -10.94
N VAL A 225 5.55 -14.82 -10.00
CA VAL A 225 5.44 -15.92 -9.03
C VAL A 225 6.62 -15.93 -8.05
N GLU A 226 7.81 -15.60 -8.51
CA GLU A 226 9.06 -15.42 -7.77
C GLU A 226 9.59 -14.00 -8.00
N VAL A 227 10.48 -13.51 -7.12
CA VAL A 227 11.21 -12.25 -7.36
C VAL A 227 12.30 -12.52 -8.40
N GLN A 228 12.20 -11.85 -9.54
CA GLN A 228 13.18 -11.99 -10.64
C GLN A 228 14.34 -11.02 -10.48
N ALA A 229 14.09 -9.82 -9.99
CA ALA A 229 15.08 -8.79 -9.72
C ALA A 229 14.50 -7.73 -8.78
N THR A 230 15.39 -7.08 -8.02
CA THR A 230 15.06 -5.92 -7.18
C THR A 230 16.24 -4.96 -7.13
N GLY A 231 15.96 -3.64 -7.17
CA GLY A 231 17.00 -2.60 -7.15
C GLY A 231 16.47 -1.20 -7.35
#